data_22cfa767915afcd1633d2d244098df5d
#
_entry.id   22cfa767915afcd1633d2d244098df5d
#
_cell.length_a   1.000
_cell.length_b   1.000
_cell.length_c   1.000
_cell.angle_alpha   90.00
_cell.angle_beta   90.00
_cell.angle_gamma   90.00
#
_symmetry.space_group_name_H-M   'P 1'
#
loop_
_entity.id
_entity.type
_entity.pdbx_description
1 polymer ?
#
loop_
_entity_poly.entity_id
_entity_poly.type
_entity_poly.pdbx_seq_one_letter_code
_entity_poly.pdbx_strand_id
1 'polypeptide(L)'
;KKLVTVSLSDRRLEHLVEIINQIVSKDNIYLGEIQKKENELKENISCLSHDLRTPLTSIRGYLQLLSSAPDEKRAEYISALSGKALRLERLIDDFYQISLLEAGQYPFYYEKVELCSLLTEILLDNYSIFSVNGIEPQIEIPNMDIYLNADRKACIRIIQNLIFNAVTSTTNNVVIQLINIADSVQLCIKNPVASIPTEEYSKLLERFYVADVSRSNGTSGQGLYIVKKLLLMMNCTNPIIEIHDYNFMITIDFSPLLIKK
;
A
#
# COMPACT_ATOMS: atom_id res chain seq x y z
N LYS A 1 30.69 14.06 -13.32
CA LYS A 1 32.14 14.10 -13.62
C LYS A 1 32.36 13.65 -15.06
N LYS A 2 33.38 14.27 -15.77
CA LYS A 2 33.69 13.87 -17.17
C LYS A 2 34.69 12.71 -17.19
N LEU A 3 34.57 11.84 -18.19
CA LEU A 3 35.55 10.80 -18.45
C LEU A 3 36.89 11.38 -18.97
N VAL A 4 38.00 10.73 -18.60
CA VAL A 4 39.31 11.12 -19.04
C VAL A 4 39.60 10.40 -20.36
N THR A 5 39.96 11.17 -21.42
CA THR A 5 40.39 10.64 -22.69
C THR A 5 41.88 11.03 -22.90
N VAL A 6 42.73 10.07 -23.04
CA VAL A 6 44.16 10.28 -23.28
C VAL A 6 44.64 9.34 -24.37
N SER A 7 45.35 9.85 -25.35
CA SER A 7 46.05 9.04 -26.35
C SER A 7 47.50 8.89 -25.89
N LEU A 8 47.83 7.70 -25.37
CA LEU A 8 49.17 7.44 -24.79
C LEU A 8 49.77 6.17 -25.43
N SER A 9 51.06 6.16 -25.62
CA SER A 9 51.82 5.02 -26.12
C SER A 9 52.29 4.08 -24.99
N ASP A 10 51.99 4.36 -23.72
CA ASP A 10 52.35 3.50 -22.58
C ASP A 10 51.11 2.73 -22.06
N ARG A 11 51.16 1.41 -22.17
CA ARG A 11 50.12 0.46 -21.76
C ARG A 11 49.72 0.61 -20.29
N ARG A 12 50.65 1.00 -19.42
CA ARG A 12 50.37 1.18 -17.99
C ARG A 12 49.50 2.40 -17.70
N LEU A 13 49.73 3.47 -18.48
CA LEU A 13 48.95 4.71 -18.38
C LEU A 13 47.55 4.53 -18.98
N GLU A 14 47.43 3.77 -20.06
CA GLU A 14 46.12 3.40 -20.61
C GLU A 14 45.27 2.63 -19.59
N HIS A 15 45.86 1.62 -18.92
CA HIS A 15 45.19 0.86 -17.88
C HIS A 15 44.78 1.73 -16.66
N LEU A 16 45.63 2.69 -16.26
CA LEU A 16 45.31 3.64 -15.19
C LEU A 16 44.11 4.52 -15.57
N VAL A 17 44.06 5.03 -16.80
CA VAL A 17 42.96 5.84 -17.33
C VAL A 17 41.68 5.03 -17.36
N GLU A 18 41.75 3.75 -17.71
CA GLU A 18 40.60 2.83 -17.72
C GLU A 18 40.02 2.65 -16.31
N ILE A 19 40.87 2.41 -15.31
CA ILE A 19 40.46 2.29 -13.89
C ILE A 19 39.85 3.61 -13.41
N ILE A 20 40.45 4.75 -13.71
CA ILE A 20 39.90 6.06 -13.34
C ILE A 20 38.52 6.27 -13.97
N ASN A 21 38.35 5.93 -15.24
CA ASN A 21 37.06 6.05 -15.91
C ASN A 21 35.99 5.11 -15.34
N GLN A 22 36.36 3.90 -14.93
CA GLN A 22 35.46 2.97 -14.24
C GLN A 22 35.00 3.56 -12.90
N ILE A 23 35.91 4.13 -12.10
CA ILE A 23 35.59 4.79 -10.83
C ILE A 23 34.66 5.98 -11.07
N VAL A 24 35.00 6.86 -12.01
CA VAL A 24 34.17 8.02 -12.36
C VAL A 24 32.78 7.62 -12.85
N SER A 25 32.69 6.55 -13.63
CA SER A 25 31.40 6.01 -14.10
C SER A 25 30.55 5.50 -12.96
N LYS A 26 31.15 4.70 -12.03
CA LYS A 26 30.46 4.24 -10.81
C LYS A 26 29.99 5.40 -9.94
N ASP A 27 30.84 6.40 -9.72
CA ASP A 27 30.49 7.61 -8.98
C ASP A 27 29.30 8.36 -9.62
N ASN A 28 29.29 8.47 -10.95
CA ASN A 28 28.21 9.16 -11.66
C ASN A 28 26.87 8.40 -11.54
N ILE A 29 26.90 7.08 -11.61
CA ILE A 29 25.72 6.22 -11.39
C ILE A 29 25.22 6.43 -9.95
N TYR A 30 26.11 6.34 -8.96
CA TYR A 30 25.77 6.51 -7.55
C TYR A 30 25.19 7.91 -7.23
N LEU A 31 25.79 8.96 -7.79
CA LEU A 31 25.24 10.32 -7.67
C LEU A 31 23.86 10.45 -8.33
N GLY A 32 23.64 9.80 -9.45
CA GLY A 32 22.33 9.74 -10.11
C GLY A 32 21.27 9.07 -9.25
N GLU A 33 21.63 7.96 -8.59
CA GLU A 33 20.73 7.26 -7.66
C GLU A 33 20.39 8.11 -6.43
N ILE A 34 21.38 8.81 -5.85
CA ILE A 34 21.15 9.73 -4.73
C ILE A 34 20.20 10.85 -5.15
N GLN A 35 20.43 11.47 -6.30
CA GLN A 35 19.59 12.55 -6.80
C GLN A 35 18.16 12.08 -7.06
N LYS A 36 18.01 10.87 -7.58
CA LYS A 36 16.68 10.25 -7.78
C LYS A 36 15.97 10.05 -6.46
N LYS A 37 16.64 9.49 -5.44
CA LYS A 37 16.08 9.30 -4.10
C LYS A 37 15.72 10.63 -3.42
N GLU A 38 16.54 11.67 -3.59
CA GLU A 38 16.24 13.00 -3.06
C GLU A 38 14.98 13.61 -3.70
N ASN A 39 14.83 13.46 -5.02
CA ASN A 39 13.66 13.95 -5.73
C ASN A 39 12.40 13.16 -5.31
N GLU A 40 12.48 11.83 -5.22
CA GLU A 40 11.41 10.97 -4.71
C GLU A 40 10.99 11.39 -3.28
N LEU A 41 11.95 11.71 -2.42
CA LEU A 41 11.67 12.18 -1.06
C LEU A 41 10.93 13.52 -1.07
N LYS A 42 11.36 14.48 -1.90
CA LYS A 42 10.69 15.78 -2.05
C LYS A 42 9.26 15.64 -2.54
N GLU A 43 9.04 14.80 -3.55
CA GLU A 43 7.70 14.49 -4.06
C GLU A 43 6.82 13.85 -2.98
N ASN A 44 7.35 12.88 -2.25
CA ASN A 44 6.66 12.21 -1.16
C ASN A 44 6.22 13.17 -0.06
N ILE A 45 7.09 14.10 0.35
CA ILE A 45 6.78 15.13 1.34
C ILE A 45 5.70 16.09 0.80
N SER A 46 5.77 16.45 -0.47
CA SER A 46 4.79 17.32 -1.10
C SER A 46 3.40 16.68 -1.15
N CYS A 47 3.31 15.43 -1.59
CA CYS A 47 2.06 14.66 -1.62
C CYS A 47 1.46 14.51 -0.22
N LEU A 48 2.29 14.11 0.75
CA LEU A 48 1.84 13.99 2.15
C LEU A 48 1.30 15.31 2.69
N SER A 49 2.02 16.41 2.45
CA SER A 49 1.61 17.76 2.92
C SER A 49 0.26 18.16 2.35
N HIS A 50 0.01 17.82 1.07
CA HIS A 50 -1.28 18.05 0.43
C HIS A 50 -2.38 17.19 1.08
N ASP A 51 -2.13 15.89 1.26
CA ASP A 51 -3.10 14.93 1.78
C ASP A 51 -3.45 15.18 3.26
N LEU A 52 -2.50 15.69 4.05
CA LEU A 52 -2.76 16.14 5.43
C LEU A 52 -3.53 17.47 5.48
N ARG A 53 -3.27 18.40 4.56
CA ARG A 53 -3.92 19.72 4.54
C ARG A 53 -5.42 19.61 4.30
N THR A 54 -5.84 18.68 3.44
CA THR A 54 -7.26 18.51 3.07
C THR A 54 -8.16 18.17 4.26
N PRO A 55 -7.92 17.10 5.04
CA PRO A 55 -8.72 16.79 6.23
C PRO A 55 -8.59 17.88 7.32
N LEU A 56 -7.39 18.46 7.49
CA LEU A 56 -7.17 19.53 8.48
C LEU A 56 -7.98 20.79 8.17
N THR A 57 -8.06 21.19 6.89
CA THR A 57 -8.88 22.31 6.45
C THR A 57 -10.36 22.02 6.68
N SER A 58 -10.80 20.77 6.40
CA SER A 58 -12.18 20.33 6.65
C SER A 58 -12.51 20.37 8.15
N ILE A 59 -11.62 19.84 9.00
CA ILE A 59 -11.78 19.89 10.47
C ILE A 59 -11.96 21.34 10.94
N ARG A 60 -11.09 22.24 10.49
CA ARG A 60 -11.19 23.67 10.84
C ARG A 60 -12.50 24.29 10.38
N GLY A 61 -12.96 23.96 9.17
CA GLY A 61 -14.25 24.43 8.66
C GLY A 61 -15.44 23.95 9.50
N TYR A 62 -15.48 22.65 9.83
CA TYR A 62 -16.56 22.11 10.68
C TYR A 62 -16.53 22.67 12.09
N LEU A 63 -15.36 22.94 12.69
CA LEU A 63 -15.24 23.60 13.99
C LEU A 63 -15.82 25.01 13.96
N GLN A 64 -15.60 25.77 12.89
CA GLN A 64 -16.21 27.11 12.72
C GLN A 64 -17.74 27.03 12.58
N LEU A 65 -18.22 26.06 11.80
CA LEU A 65 -19.66 25.84 11.65
C LEU A 65 -20.31 25.39 12.96
N LEU A 66 -19.62 24.54 13.74
CA LEU A 66 -20.15 24.03 15.02
C LEU A 66 -20.41 25.13 16.04
N SER A 67 -19.63 26.23 16.03
CA SER A 67 -19.77 27.35 16.95
C SER A 67 -21.13 28.10 16.80
N SER A 68 -21.72 28.03 15.61
CA SER A 68 -23.01 28.68 15.27
C SER A 68 -24.08 27.67 14.83
N ALA A 69 -23.82 26.37 15.01
CA ALA A 69 -24.73 25.33 14.53
C ALA A 69 -26.00 25.23 15.37
N PRO A 70 -27.18 25.07 14.76
CA PRO A 70 -28.37 24.62 15.43
C PRO A 70 -28.16 23.26 16.09
N ASP A 71 -28.86 23.00 17.20
CA ASP A 71 -28.70 21.75 17.96
C ASP A 71 -28.93 20.51 17.11
N GLU A 72 -29.85 20.57 16.16
CA GLU A 72 -30.14 19.46 15.21
C GLU A 72 -28.97 19.05 14.32
N LYS A 73 -28.06 20.00 13.98
CA LYS A 73 -26.90 19.74 13.11
C LYS A 73 -25.59 19.46 13.85
N ARG A 74 -25.57 19.69 15.17
CA ARG A 74 -24.34 19.50 15.97
C ARG A 74 -23.82 18.05 15.93
N ALA A 75 -24.74 17.09 16.06
CA ALA A 75 -24.38 15.66 16.01
C ALA A 75 -23.76 15.27 14.65
N GLU A 76 -24.32 15.79 13.55
CA GLU A 76 -23.80 15.58 12.20
C GLU A 76 -22.38 16.16 12.04
N TYR A 77 -22.16 17.39 12.50
CA TYR A 77 -20.85 18.03 12.41
C TYR A 77 -19.80 17.36 13.28
N ILE A 78 -20.17 16.88 14.48
CA ILE A 78 -19.29 16.11 15.37
C ILE A 78 -18.90 14.76 14.70
N SER A 79 -19.86 14.08 14.10
CA SER A 79 -19.60 12.83 13.35
C SER A 79 -18.67 13.08 12.17
N ALA A 80 -18.88 14.13 11.40
CA ALA A 80 -18.02 14.51 10.29
C ALA A 80 -16.59 14.86 10.76
N LEU A 81 -16.45 15.59 11.86
CA LEU A 81 -15.18 15.91 12.49
C LEU A 81 -14.42 14.66 12.91
N SER A 82 -15.11 13.73 13.61
CA SER A 82 -14.53 12.47 14.05
C SER A 82 -14.02 11.65 12.86
N GLY A 83 -14.80 11.56 11.79
CA GLY A 83 -14.38 10.86 10.56
C GLY A 83 -13.16 11.49 9.90
N LYS A 84 -13.04 12.85 9.89
CA LYS A 84 -11.86 13.53 9.34
C LYS A 84 -10.63 13.37 10.23
N ALA A 85 -10.80 13.35 11.56
CA ALA A 85 -9.71 13.11 12.51
C ALA A 85 -9.15 11.69 12.38
N LEU A 86 -10.02 10.67 12.33
CA LEU A 86 -9.62 9.27 12.10
C LEU A 86 -8.88 9.07 10.76
N ARG A 87 -9.32 9.80 9.72
CA ARG A 87 -8.62 9.76 8.44
C ARG A 87 -7.21 10.36 8.53
N LEU A 88 -7.07 11.49 9.25
CA LEU A 88 -5.76 12.13 9.46
C LEU A 88 -4.81 11.22 10.23
N GLU A 89 -5.30 10.55 11.27
CA GLU A 89 -4.56 9.56 12.06
C GLU A 89 -4.04 8.44 11.16
N ARG A 90 -4.91 7.82 10.34
CA ARG A 90 -4.49 6.78 9.39
C ARG A 90 -3.41 7.25 8.42
N LEU A 91 -3.51 8.46 7.89
CA LEU A 91 -2.48 9.01 6.98
C LEU A 91 -1.12 9.13 7.67
N ILE A 92 -1.10 9.55 8.94
CA ILE A 92 0.13 9.65 9.74
C ILE A 92 0.70 8.26 10.00
N ASP A 93 -0.13 7.30 10.38
CA ASP A 93 0.27 5.92 10.64
C ASP A 93 0.81 5.23 9.38
N ASP A 94 0.14 5.41 8.24
CA ASP A 94 0.60 4.90 6.95
C ASP A 94 1.97 5.48 6.58
N PHE A 95 2.15 6.79 6.75
CA PHE A 95 3.42 7.45 6.46
C PHE A 95 4.55 6.96 7.37
N TYR A 96 4.29 6.85 8.67
CA TYR A 96 5.26 6.33 9.64
C TYR A 96 5.66 4.89 9.29
N GLN A 97 4.68 4.04 9.02
CA GLN A 97 4.93 2.65 8.63
C GLN A 97 5.76 2.54 7.35
N ILE A 98 5.40 3.33 6.31
CA ILE A 98 6.17 3.36 5.06
C ILE A 98 7.62 3.80 5.35
N SER A 99 7.82 4.79 6.20
CA SER A 99 9.17 5.26 6.56
C SER A 99 10.01 4.15 7.20
N LEU A 100 9.41 3.34 8.09
CA LEU A 100 10.08 2.18 8.68
C LEU A 100 10.38 1.08 7.64
N LEU A 101 9.43 0.80 6.75
CA LEU A 101 9.60 -0.19 5.69
C LEU A 101 10.70 0.22 4.69
N GLU A 102 10.75 1.49 4.29
CA GLU A 102 11.77 2.00 3.37
C GLU A 102 13.17 2.04 4.00
N ALA A 103 13.25 2.33 5.30
CA ALA A 103 14.50 2.26 6.06
C ALA A 103 14.96 0.83 6.36
N GLY A 104 14.15 -0.20 6.08
CA GLY A 104 14.44 -1.58 6.47
C GLY A 104 14.42 -1.80 7.99
N GLN A 105 13.74 -0.91 8.73
CA GLN A 105 13.69 -0.89 10.19
C GLN A 105 12.36 -1.42 10.76
N TYR A 106 11.48 -1.93 9.90
CA TYR A 106 10.23 -2.52 10.37
C TYR A 106 10.55 -3.80 11.17
N PRO A 107 10.15 -3.89 12.45
CA PRO A 107 10.46 -5.04 13.29
C PRO A 107 9.47 -6.17 13.01
N PHE A 108 9.91 -7.20 12.28
CA PHE A 108 9.10 -8.39 12.07
C PHE A 108 9.24 -9.38 13.22
N TYR A 109 8.09 -9.83 13.74
CA TYR A 109 7.99 -10.88 14.76
C TYR A 109 7.26 -12.08 14.16
N TYR A 110 8.04 -13.05 13.67
CA TYR A 110 7.48 -14.26 13.07
C TYR A 110 6.91 -15.19 14.14
N GLU A 111 5.67 -15.60 13.93
CA GLU A 111 4.97 -16.54 14.77
C GLU A 111 4.09 -17.48 13.93
N LYS A 112 3.56 -18.53 14.57
CA LYS A 112 2.59 -19.42 13.93
C LYS A 112 1.23 -18.74 13.90
N VAL A 113 0.79 -18.32 12.70
CA VAL A 113 -0.49 -17.64 12.45
C VAL A 113 -1.45 -18.58 11.78
N GLU A 114 -2.65 -18.75 12.34
CA GLU A 114 -3.76 -19.48 11.70
C GLU A 114 -4.53 -18.48 10.81
N LEU A 115 -4.41 -18.64 9.50
CA LEU A 115 -4.84 -17.63 8.52
C LEU A 115 -6.38 -17.55 8.40
N CYS A 116 -7.09 -18.68 8.49
CA CYS A 116 -8.56 -18.69 8.37
C CYS A 116 -9.22 -17.95 9.54
N SER A 117 -8.77 -18.23 10.78
CA SER A 117 -9.26 -17.53 11.97
C SER A 117 -8.89 -16.06 11.94
N LEU A 118 -7.64 -15.72 11.54
CA LEU A 118 -7.20 -14.33 11.43
C LEU A 118 -8.05 -13.55 10.40
N LEU A 119 -8.30 -14.13 9.23
CA LEU A 119 -9.14 -13.50 8.21
C LEU A 119 -10.57 -13.30 8.72
N THR A 120 -11.14 -14.31 9.40
CA THR A 120 -12.48 -14.23 9.98
C THR A 120 -12.56 -13.13 11.05
N GLU A 121 -11.59 -13.06 11.97
CA GLU A 121 -11.49 -12.00 12.99
C GLU A 121 -11.48 -10.60 12.35
N ILE A 122 -10.63 -10.40 11.35
CA ILE A 122 -10.51 -9.11 10.67
C ILE A 122 -11.80 -8.75 9.93
N LEU A 123 -12.47 -9.69 9.29
CA LEU A 123 -13.73 -9.45 8.60
C LEU A 123 -14.86 -9.08 9.58
N LEU A 124 -14.94 -9.72 10.73
CA LEU A 124 -15.89 -9.39 11.79
C LEU A 124 -15.63 -7.98 12.36
N ASP A 125 -14.39 -7.67 12.68
CA ASP A 125 -14.00 -6.34 13.21
C ASP A 125 -14.30 -5.21 12.21
N ASN A 126 -14.22 -5.50 10.91
CA ASN A 126 -14.48 -4.52 9.85
C ASN A 126 -15.89 -4.63 9.25
N TYR A 127 -16.80 -5.41 9.83
CA TYR A 127 -18.15 -5.59 9.29
C TYR A 127 -18.92 -4.26 9.19
N SER A 128 -18.74 -3.37 10.15
CA SER A 128 -19.36 -2.04 10.14
C SER A 128 -18.99 -1.21 8.91
N ILE A 129 -17.78 -1.38 8.36
CA ILE A 129 -17.32 -0.65 7.17
C ILE A 129 -18.13 -1.10 5.94
N PHE A 130 -18.38 -2.39 5.80
CA PHE A 130 -19.23 -2.92 4.72
C PHE A 130 -20.68 -2.42 4.87
N SER A 131 -21.23 -2.53 6.06
CA SER A 131 -22.63 -2.13 6.36
C SER A 131 -22.87 -0.64 6.09
N VAL A 132 -21.97 0.25 6.54
CA VAL A 132 -22.08 1.71 6.31
C VAL A 132 -22.02 2.07 4.83
N ASN A 133 -21.29 1.30 4.01
CA ASN A 133 -21.20 1.50 2.57
C ASN A 133 -22.27 0.72 1.79
N GLY A 134 -23.19 0.02 2.46
CA GLY A 134 -24.25 -0.76 1.80
C GLY A 134 -23.74 -1.97 1.02
N ILE A 135 -22.57 -2.50 1.41
CA ILE A 135 -21.93 -3.64 0.75
C ILE A 135 -22.23 -4.92 1.54
N GLU A 136 -22.66 -5.95 0.86
CA GLU A 136 -22.77 -7.31 1.40
C GLU A 136 -21.65 -8.17 0.80
N PRO A 137 -20.55 -8.43 1.54
CA PRO A 137 -19.41 -9.15 0.98
C PRO A 137 -19.72 -10.64 0.82
N GLN A 138 -19.35 -11.21 -0.32
CA GLN A 138 -19.32 -12.66 -0.51
C GLN A 138 -17.99 -13.19 0.03
N ILE A 139 -18.04 -14.05 1.05
CA ILE A 139 -16.86 -14.55 1.77
C ILE A 139 -16.76 -16.07 1.55
N GLU A 140 -15.61 -16.51 1.06
CA GLU A 140 -15.30 -17.92 0.82
C GLU A 140 -14.00 -18.28 1.52
N ILE A 141 -14.10 -18.90 2.70
CA ILE A 141 -12.96 -19.36 3.51
C ILE A 141 -13.06 -20.88 3.63
N PRO A 142 -11.99 -21.64 3.33
CA PRO A 142 -12.02 -23.09 3.44
C PRO A 142 -12.17 -23.53 4.91
N ASN A 143 -12.95 -24.58 5.14
CA ASN A 143 -13.11 -25.15 6.48
C ASN A 143 -11.94 -26.08 6.84
N MET A 144 -10.75 -25.49 6.98
CA MET A 144 -9.53 -26.19 7.36
C MET A 144 -8.52 -25.21 7.98
N ASP A 145 -7.64 -25.72 8.82
CA ASP A 145 -6.57 -24.91 9.41
C ASP A 145 -5.43 -24.68 8.41
N ILE A 146 -5.08 -23.41 8.20
CA ILE A 146 -3.96 -22.97 7.36
C ILE A 146 -2.98 -22.19 8.24
N TYR A 147 -1.82 -22.76 8.50
CA TYR A 147 -0.80 -22.16 9.36
C TYR A 147 0.32 -21.53 8.55
N LEU A 148 0.60 -20.27 8.83
CA LEU A 148 1.72 -19.52 8.27
C LEU A 148 2.79 -19.26 9.34
N ASN A 149 4.06 -19.24 8.94
CA ASN A 149 5.13 -18.63 9.73
C ASN A 149 5.27 -17.17 9.29
N ALA A 150 4.57 -16.25 9.96
CA ALA A 150 4.42 -14.87 9.52
C ALA A 150 4.36 -13.91 10.72
N ASP A 151 4.55 -12.63 10.44
CA ASP A 151 4.22 -11.58 11.41
C ASP A 151 2.70 -11.33 11.38
N ARG A 152 2.04 -11.61 12.51
CA ARG A 152 0.57 -11.45 12.64
C ARG A 152 0.13 -10.02 12.37
N LYS A 153 0.88 -9.00 12.85
CA LYS A 153 0.55 -7.59 12.64
C LYS A 153 0.68 -7.19 11.17
N ALA A 154 1.70 -7.68 10.48
CA ALA A 154 1.87 -7.48 9.05
C ALA A 154 0.72 -8.12 8.25
N CYS A 155 0.31 -9.35 8.59
CA CYS A 155 -0.85 -10.01 7.96
C CYS A 155 -2.15 -9.22 8.19
N ILE A 156 -2.42 -8.76 9.41
CA ILE A 156 -3.56 -7.90 9.72
C ILE A 156 -3.55 -6.65 8.83
N ARG A 157 -2.40 -5.97 8.76
CA ARG A 157 -2.27 -4.73 7.99
C ARG A 157 -2.47 -4.94 6.50
N ILE A 158 -1.94 -6.04 5.95
CA ILE A 158 -2.17 -6.43 4.55
C ILE A 158 -3.66 -6.58 4.29
N ILE A 159 -4.33 -7.43 5.07
CA ILE A 159 -5.75 -7.76 4.88
C ILE A 159 -6.62 -6.50 5.05
N GLN A 160 -6.39 -5.69 6.07
CA GLN A 160 -7.12 -4.43 6.30
C GLN A 160 -6.96 -3.44 5.14
N ASN A 161 -5.75 -3.27 4.60
CA ASN A 161 -5.52 -2.40 3.45
C ASN A 161 -6.27 -2.88 2.21
N LEU A 162 -6.33 -4.20 1.99
CA LEU A 162 -7.05 -4.78 0.86
C LEU A 162 -8.56 -4.60 1.01
N ILE A 163 -9.12 -4.87 2.20
CA ILE A 163 -10.54 -4.67 2.51
C ILE A 163 -10.91 -3.19 2.32
N PHE A 164 -10.12 -2.28 2.91
CA PHE A 164 -10.38 -0.85 2.81
C PHE A 164 -10.33 -0.37 1.36
N ASN A 165 -9.34 -0.84 0.58
CA ASN A 165 -9.26 -0.54 -0.85
C ASN A 165 -10.50 -1.02 -1.60
N ALA A 166 -10.95 -2.26 -1.37
CA ALA A 166 -12.13 -2.81 -2.02
C ALA A 166 -13.39 -1.99 -1.69
N VAL A 167 -13.63 -1.70 -0.41
CA VAL A 167 -14.84 -0.99 0.05
C VAL A 167 -14.87 0.47 -0.44
N THR A 168 -13.73 1.15 -0.49
CA THR A 168 -13.67 2.55 -0.96
C THR A 168 -13.74 2.69 -2.47
N SER A 169 -13.45 1.63 -3.22
CA SER A 169 -13.44 1.63 -4.69
C SER A 169 -14.78 1.22 -5.32
N THR A 170 -15.73 0.71 -4.54
CA THR A 170 -17.02 0.24 -5.05
C THR A 170 -18.17 0.53 -4.10
N THR A 171 -19.40 0.55 -4.64
CA THR A 171 -20.65 0.53 -3.87
C THR A 171 -21.43 -0.78 -4.10
N ASN A 172 -20.82 -1.72 -4.81
CA ASN A 172 -21.42 -3.01 -5.18
C ASN A 172 -20.74 -4.17 -4.42
N ASN A 173 -20.94 -5.38 -4.90
CA ASN A 173 -20.43 -6.59 -4.28
C ASN A 173 -18.90 -6.60 -4.17
N VAL A 174 -18.42 -7.06 -3.03
CA VAL A 174 -17.02 -7.41 -2.78
C VAL A 174 -16.95 -8.92 -2.58
N VAL A 175 -16.03 -9.59 -3.27
CA VAL A 175 -15.79 -11.03 -3.10
C VAL A 175 -14.44 -11.22 -2.44
N ILE A 176 -14.38 -11.99 -1.35
CA ILE A 176 -13.16 -12.28 -0.60
C ILE A 176 -13.03 -13.80 -0.53
N GLN A 177 -11.99 -14.32 -1.16
CA GLN A 177 -11.76 -15.76 -1.26
C GLN A 177 -10.37 -16.11 -0.73
N LEU A 178 -10.32 -17.08 0.19
CA LEU A 178 -9.07 -17.73 0.59
C LEU A 178 -9.02 -19.10 -0.09
N ILE A 179 -8.05 -19.25 -0.98
CA ILE A 179 -7.87 -20.45 -1.81
C ILE A 179 -6.69 -21.24 -1.26
N ASN A 180 -6.91 -22.54 -0.99
CA ASN A 180 -5.83 -23.45 -0.62
C ASN A 180 -5.91 -24.70 -1.53
N ILE A 181 -4.95 -24.81 -2.44
CA ILE A 181 -4.83 -25.93 -3.37
C ILE A 181 -3.41 -26.48 -3.29
N ALA A 182 -3.29 -27.69 -2.82
CA ALA A 182 -2.00 -28.35 -2.57
C ALA A 182 -1.08 -27.51 -1.67
N ASP A 183 0.06 -27.03 -2.18
CA ASP A 183 1.03 -26.18 -1.46
C ASP A 183 0.83 -24.68 -1.75
N SER A 184 -0.31 -24.28 -2.35
CA SER A 184 -0.59 -22.89 -2.71
C SER A 184 -1.70 -22.32 -1.83
N VAL A 185 -1.40 -21.20 -1.16
CA VAL A 185 -2.33 -20.45 -0.33
C VAL A 185 -2.44 -19.02 -0.84
N GLN A 186 -3.61 -18.66 -1.34
CA GLN A 186 -3.84 -17.37 -1.97
C GLN A 186 -5.08 -16.68 -1.37
N LEU A 187 -4.92 -15.40 -1.03
CA LEU A 187 -6.03 -14.51 -0.71
C LEU A 187 -6.36 -13.68 -1.94
N CYS A 188 -7.57 -13.83 -2.43
CA CYS A 188 -8.10 -13.09 -3.58
C CYS A 188 -9.22 -12.15 -3.11
N ILE A 189 -9.12 -10.87 -3.48
CA ILE A 189 -10.19 -9.89 -3.26
C ILE A 189 -10.57 -9.29 -4.60
N LYS A 190 -11.89 -9.33 -4.89
CA LYS A 190 -12.47 -8.85 -6.14
C LYS A 190 -13.58 -7.86 -5.87
N ASN A 191 -13.58 -6.75 -6.59
CA ASN A 191 -14.63 -5.74 -6.54
C ASN A 191 -14.81 -5.06 -7.91
N PRO A 192 -16.03 -4.61 -8.24
CA PRO A 192 -16.25 -3.77 -9.41
C PRO A 192 -15.53 -2.43 -9.29
N VAL A 193 -14.96 -1.97 -10.41
CA VAL A 193 -14.31 -0.66 -10.52
C VAL A 193 -14.69 0.00 -11.83
N ALA A 194 -14.50 1.32 -11.90
CA ALA A 194 -14.52 2.00 -13.20
C ALA A 194 -13.31 1.55 -14.04
N SER A 195 -13.37 1.81 -15.35
CA SER A 195 -12.28 1.44 -16.25
C SER A 195 -10.96 2.09 -15.84
N ILE A 196 -9.94 1.27 -15.68
CA ILE A 196 -8.56 1.70 -15.43
C ILE A 196 -7.74 1.25 -16.65
N PRO A 197 -6.94 2.13 -17.27
CA PRO A 197 -6.08 1.75 -18.39
C PRO A 197 -5.06 0.68 -18.00
N THR A 198 -4.79 -0.28 -18.88
CA THR A 198 -3.86 -1.40 -18.62
C THR A 198 -2.45 -0.93 -18.28
N GLU A 199 -2.03 0.21 -18.82
CA GLU A 199 -0.71 0.81 -18.58
C GLU A 199 -0.57 1.32 -17.12
N GLU A 200 -1.70 1.47 -16.41
CA GLU A 200 -1.73 1.95 -15.02
C GLU A 200 -1.66 0.82 -13.98
N TYR A 201 -1.88 -0.46 -14.36
CA TYR A 201 -1.93 -1.57 -13.40
C TYR A 201 -0.66 -1.71 -12.58
N SER A 202 0.51 -1.58 -13.21
CA SER A 202 1.81 -1.63 -12.52
C SER A 202 2.00 -0.47 -11.55
N LYS A 203 1.39 0.69 -11.86
CA LYS A 203 1.48 1.90 -11.04
C LYS A 203 0.61 1.84 -9.79
N LEU A 204 -0.45 1.00 -9.78
CA LEU A 204 -1.33 0.85 -8.60
C LEU A 204 -0.58 0.38 -7.35
N LEU A 205 0.59 -0.25 -7.53
CA LEU A 205 1.49 -0.66 -6.45
C LEU A 205 2.59 0.36 -6.15
N GLU A 206 2.57 1.53 -6.78
CA GLU A 206 3.51 2.62 -6.52
C GLU A 206 2.98 3.54 -5.40
N ARG A 207 3.90 4.18 -4.72
CA ARG A 207 3.56 5.07 -3.61
C ARG A 207 2.82 6.32 -4.10
N PHE A 208 1.75 6.72 -3.41
CA PHE A 208 0.90 7.88 -3.72
C PHE A 208 0.18 7.81 -5.07
N TYR A 209 0.27 6.68 -5.76
CA TYR A 209 -0.47 6.54 -7.00
C TYR A 209 -1.94 6.26 -6.72
N VAL A 210 -2.80 7.09 -7.28
CA VAL A 210 -4.27 6.93 -7.25
C VAL A 210 -4.74 7.08 -8.68
N ALA A 211 -5.44 6.07 -9.20
CA ALA A 211 -6.07 6.18 -10.51
C ALA A 211 -7.07 7.35 -10.52
N ASP A 212 -7.16 8.09 -11.63
CA ASP A 212 -7.97 9.32 -11.72
C ASP A 212 -9.41 9.13 -11.26
N VAL A 213 -9.97 7.96 -11.53
CA VAL A 213 -11.34 7.58 -11.14
C VAL A 213 -11.51 7.47 -9.62
N SER A 214 -10.45 7.15 -8.87
CA SER A 214 -10.48 6.94 -7.41
C SER A 214 -10.10 8.19 -6.61
N ARG A 215 -9.67 9.27 -7.24
CA ARG A 215 -9.24 10.51 -6.56
C ARG A 215 -10.36 11.19 -5.76
N SER A 216 -11.61 11.04 -6.19
CA SER A 216 -12.77 11.60 -5.48
C SER A 216 -13.09 10.90 -4.15
N ASN A 217 -12.66 9.65 -3.99
CA ASN A 217 -13.00 8.81 -2.83
C ASN A 217 -12.05 8.99 -1.64
N GLY A 218 -11.07 9.89 -1.78
CA GLY A 218 -10.18 10.25 -0.68
C GLY A 218 -9.19 9.17 -0.26
N THR A 219 -8.82 8.29 -1.17
CA THR A 219 -7.75 7.30 -0.98
C THR A 219 -6.38 7.99 -1.09
N SER A 220 -5.42 7.59 -0.26
CA SER A 220 -4.06 8.18 -0.22
C SER A 220 -3.08 7.55 -1.21
N GLY A 221 -3.49 6.46 -1.89
CA GLY A 221 -2.59 5.68 -2.75
C GLY A 221 -1.43 5.00 -2.01
N GLN A 222 -1.54 4.84 -0.69
CA GLN A 222 -0.49 4.25 0.14
C GLN A 222 -0.77 2.79 0.51
N GLY A 223 -2.05 2.40 0.59
CA GLY A 223 -2.45 1.09 1.10
C GLY A 223 -1.87 -0.08 0.31
N LEU A 224 -1.98 -0.07 -1.03
CA LEU A 224 -1.43 -1.14 -1.88
C LEU A 224 0.10 -1.14 -1.90
N TYR A 225 0.73 0.01 -1.76
CA TYR A 225 2.18 0.11 -1.60
C TYR A 225 2.66 -0.53 -0.30
N ILE A 226 1.95 -0.30 0.83
CA ILE A 226 2.23 -0.95 2.12
C ILE A 226 2.09 -2.47 1.98
N VAL A 227 1.01 -2.95 1.34
CA VAL A 227 0.80 -4.38 1.06
C VAL A 227 2.00 -4.97 0.32
N LYS A 228 2.41 -4.35 -0.79
CA LYS A 228 3.58 -4.77 -1.58
C LYS A 228 4.85 -4.84 -0.73
N LYS A 229 5.14 -3.80 0.05
CA LYS A 229 6.36 -3.73 0.87
C LYS A 229 6.39 -4.78 1.97
N LEU A 230 5.28 -4.97 2.70
CA LEU A 230 5.18 -5.99 3.74
C LEU A 230 5.37 -7.40 3.17
N LEU A 231 4.75 -7.71 2.03
CA LEU A 231 4.90 -9.01 1.36
C LEU A 231 6.35 -9.28 0.96
N LEU A 232 6.99 -8.33 0.26
CA LEU A 232 8.38 -8.48 -0.17
C LEU A 232 9.33 -8.67 1.01
N MET A 233 9.13 -7.95 2.11
CA MET A 233 9.96 -8.10 3.31
C MET A 233 9.70 -9.41 4.06
N MET A 234 8.53 -10.01 3.90
CA MET A 234 8.23 -11.38 4.37
C MET A 234 8.64 -12.47 3.36
N ASN A 235 9.42 -12.13 2.31
CA ASN A 235 9.84 -13.04 1.23
C ASN A 235 8.69 -13.63 0.40
N CYS A 236 7.56 -12.95 0.34
CA CYS A 236 6.48 -13.25 -0.59
C CYS A 236 6.68 -12.53 -1.93
N THR A 237 5.90 -12.93 -2.94
CA THR A 237 5.87 -12.27 -4.25
C THR A 237 5.10 -10.95 -4.21
N ASN A 238 5.24 -10.13 -5.26
CA ASN A 238 4.38 -8.98 -5.43
C ASN A 238 2.91 -9.41 -5.55
N PRO A 239 1.96 -8.57 -5.07
CA PRO A 239 0.55 -8.75 -5.39
C PRO A 239 0.32 -8.84 -6.89
N ILE A 240 -0.55 -9.74 -7.32
CA ILE A 240 -0.99 -9.84 -8.71
C ILE A 240 -2.28 -9.03 -8.84
N ILE A 241 -2.29 -8.09 -9.78
CA ILE A 241 -3.46 -7.26 -10.08
C ILE A 241 -3.95 -7.61 -11.47
N GLU A 242 -5.23 -7.93 -11.56
CA GLU A 242 -5.94 -8.20 -12.81
C GLU A 242 -7.22 -7.36 -12.84
N ILE A 243 -7.54 -6.84 -14.01
CA ILE A 243 -8.80 -6.10 -14.22
C ILE A 243 -9.43 -6.66 -15.48
N HIS A 244 -10.57 -7.34 -15.31
CA HIS A 244 -11.36 -7.91 -16.39
C HIS A 244 -12.81 -7.48 -16.24
N ASP A 245 -13.44 -7.06 -17.32
CA ASP A 245 -14.86 -6.71 -17.35
C ASP A 245 -15.28 -5.75 -16.22
N TYR A 246 -14.49 -4.69 -16.00
CA TYR A 246 -14.70 -3.73 -14.91
C TYR A 246 -14.63 -4.33 -13.49
N ASN A 247 -14.01 -5.49 -13.33
CA ASN A 247 -13.73 -6.08 -12.02
C ASN A 247 -12.21 -6.01 -11.74
N PHE A 248 -11.89 -5.30 -10.69
CA PHE A 248 -10.55 -5.33 -10.11
C PHE A 248 -10.40 -6.58 -9.25
N MET A 249 -9.32 -7.31 -9.45
CA MET A 249 -8.95 -8.46 -8.65
C MET A 249 -7.51 -8.31 -8.20
N ILE A 250 -7.28 -8.47 -6.91
CA ILE A 250 -5.95 -8.52 -6.32
C ILE A 250 -5.74 -9.85 -5.62
N THR A 251 -4.65 -10.53 -5.95
CA THR A 251 -4.28 -11.82 -5.39
C THR A 251 -2.97 -11.71 -4.63
N ILE A 252 -2.97 -12.18 -3.39
CA ILE A 252 -1.81 -12.29 -2.52
C ILE A 252 -1.45 -13.76 -2.37
N ASP A 253 -0.20 -14.10 -2.65
CA ASP A 253 0.34 -15.46 -2.47
C ASP A 253 1.09 -15.57 -1.14
N PHE A 254 0.49 -16.30 -0.19
CA PHE A 254 1.08 -16.63 1.11
C PHE A 254 1.81 -17.99 1.12
N SER A 255 1.87 -18.68 0.01
CA SER A 255 2.52 -20.00 -0.09
C SER A 255 3.95 -20.04 0.44
N PRO A 256 4.81 -18.99 0.24
CA PRO A 256 6.16 -18.97 0.79
C PRO A 256 6.23 -19.01 2.33
N LEU A 257 5.14 -18.62 3.02
CA LEU A 257 5.05 -18.60 4.47
C LEU A 257 4.36 -19.84 5.06
N LEU A 258 3.84 -20.74 4.20
CA LEU A 258 3.08 -21.91 4.62
C LEU A 258 3.93 -22.84 5.48
N ILE A 259 3.42 -23.18 6.67
CA ILE A 259 4.00 -24.22 7.51
C ILE A 259 3.55 -25.57 6.95
N LYS A 260 4.47 -26.28 6.29
CA LYS A 260 4.21 -27.63 5.78
C LYS A 260 4.03 -28.60 6.96
N LYS A 261 3.04 -29.45 6.83
CA LYS A 261 2.76 -30.51 7.82
C LYS A 261 3.80 -31.61 7.76
#